data_768869131a6b55524e12d3a58f662e46
#
_entry.id   768869131a6b55524e12d3a58f662e46
#
_cell.length_a   1.000
_cell.length_b   1.000
_cell.length_c   1.000
_cell.angle_alpha   90.00
_cell.angle_beta   90.00
_cell.angle_gamma   90.00
#
_symmetry.space_group_name_H-M   'P 1'
#
loop_
_entity.id
_entity.type
_entity.pdbx_description
1 polymer ?
#
loop_
_entity_poly.entity_id
_entity_poly.type
_entity_poly.pdbx_seq_one_letter_code
_entity_poly.pdbx_strand_id
1 'polypeptide(L)'
;MQKPSIPKGTRDFSPEEMAKRNYIFNTIREVFHLYGFQQIETPAMENLSTLMGKYGEEGDKLLFKILNSGDCFAGISDEELMEKNPLRFAAKACEKGLRYDLTVPVARYVVQHRNEISFPFKRYQIQPVWRADRPQKGRYREFYQCDGDVVGSDSLINEVELIQIMDEVFHRFGIRVCIKMNNRKILSGIAEIIGEADKIVDITVAIDKLDKIGLDNVNEELRSKGLPEEAIERLQPIIMLQGSNQEKIATLKEVLSASETGLKGVAELDFILERISHTSIRAELELDLTLARGLNYYTGAIFEVKALDVQIGSITGGGRYDNLTGVFGMEGVSGVGFSFGADRIFDVLNQLDLYPEGSLKTTQLLFVNFGQKEEIHLLPLIAKVRKAGIRTELYPESTKMKKQMGYADAKKIPFVAIVGENEMAENKINLKNMLTGEQTLVTIEELIERF
;
A
#
# COMPACT_ATOMS: atom_id res chain seq x y z
N MET A 1 15.77 21.99 28.22
CA MET A 1 14.62 21.20 27.75
C MET A 1 15.00 20.43 26.50
N GLN A 2 14.71 19.15 26.46
CA GLN A 2 14.92 18.34 25.25
C GLN A 2 13.89 18.79 24.19
N LYS A 3 14.32 19.08 22.97
CA LYS A 3 13.39 19.40 21.87
C LYS A 3 12.57 18.15 21.53
N PRO A 4 11.24 18.27 21.39
CA PRO A 4 10.40 17.14 20.95
C PRO A 4 10.88 16.64 19.58
N SER A 5 10.91 15.33 19.39
CA SER A 5 11.28 14.68 18.14
C SER A 5 10.54 13.38 17.98
N ILE A 6 10.37 12.94 16.75
CA ILE A 6 9.80 11.63 16.40
C ILE A 6 10.90 10.62 16.06
N PRO A 7 10.63 9.32 16.15
CA PRO A 7 11.58 8.28 15.74
C PRO A 7 11.98 8.44 14.27
N LYS A 8 13.26 8.18 13.98
CA LYS A 8 13.78 8.29 12.60
C LYS A 8 13.07 7.29 11.68
N GLY A 9 12.53 7.80 10.57
CA GLY A 9 11.81 7.00 9.56
C GLY A 9 10.31 6.89 9.81
N THR A 10 9.79 7.60 10.82
CA THR A 10 8.35 7.83 11.02
C THR A 10 7.97 9.26 10.64
N ARG A 11 6.68 9.56 10.55
CA ARG A 11 6.19 10.88 10.13
C ARG A 11 4.94 11.27 10.91
N ASP A 12 4.81 12.56 11.22
CA ASP A 12 3.52 13.18 11.51
C ASP A 12 2.86 13.59 10.19
N PHE A 13 1.55 13.65 10.16
CA PHE A 13 0.78 14.11 9.02
C PHE A 13 -0.12 15.27 9.44
N SER A 14 0.01 16.39 8.75
CA SER A 14 -0.87 17.54 8.89
C SER A 14 -2.32 17.20 8.49
N PRO A 15 -3.31 18.04 8.88
CA PRO A 15 -4.70 17.85 8.43
C PRO A 15 -4.86 17.81 6.90
N GLU A 16 -4.08 18.59 6.16
CA GLU A 16 -4.07 18.59 4.69
C GLU A 16 -3.53 17.25 4.15
N GLU A 17 -2.39 16.79 4.67
CA GLU A 17 -1.81 15.51 4.28
C GLU A 17 -2.73 14.34 4.63
N MET A 18 -3.43 14.41 5.78
CA MET A 18 -4.42 13.39 6.14
C MET A 18 -5.64 13.39 5.20
N ALA A 19 -6.09 14.55 4.73
CA ALA A 19 -7.15 14.61 3.72
C ALA A 19 -6.72 13.94 2.41
N LYS A 20 -5.49 14.19 1.95
CA LYS A 20 -4.86 13.52 0.80
C LYS A 20 -4.77 12.00 0.99
N ARG A 21 -4.31 11.55 2.14
CA ARG A 21 -4.21 10.13 2.48
C ARG A 21 -5.58 9.45 2.51
N ASN A 22 -6.58 10.10 3.09
CA ASN A 22 -7.95 9.59 3.12
C ASN A 22 -8.56 9.48 1.72
N TYR A 23 -8.25 10.40 0.80
CA TYR A 23 -8.62 10.26 -0.61
C TYR A 23 -8.06 8.95 -1.20
N ILE A 24 -6.76 8.65 -0.97
CA ILE A 24 -6.14 7.41 -1.43
C ILE A 24 -6.85 6.19 -0.83
N PHE A 25 -7.02 6.17 0.49
CA PHE A 25 -7.64 5.03 1.17
C PHE A 25 -9.10 4.81 0.74
N ASN A 26 -9.86 5.88 0.55
CA ASN A 26 -11.26 5.77 0.15
C ASN A 26 -11.40 5.27 -1.29
N THR A 27 -10.59 5.79 -2.22
CA THR A 27 -10.58 5.33 -3.61
C THR A 27 -10.24 3.84 -3.70
N ILE A 28 -9.21 3.38 -2.98
CA ILE A 28 -8.83 1.95 -2.94
C ILE A 28 -9.96 1.11 -2.32
N ARG A 29 -10.55 1.57 -1.21
CA ARG A 29 -11.66 0.87 -0.54
C ARG A 29 -12.87 0.70 -1.43
N GLU A 30 -13.26 1.76 -2.15
CA GLU A 30 -14.37 1.73 -3.10
C GLU A 30 -14.16 0.70 -4.20
N VAL A 31 -12.95 0.64 -4.77
CA VAL A 31 -12.64 -0.36 -5.80
C VAL A 31 -12.67 -1.77 -5.21
N PHE A 32 -12.09 -2.02 -4.03
CA PHE A 32 -12.20 -3.33 -3.38
C PHE A 32 -13.67 -3.77 -3.18
N HIS A 33 -14.54 -2.85 -2.77
CA HIS A 33 -15.97 -3.14 -2.62
C HIS A 33 -16.64 -3.51 -3.94
N LEU A 34 -16.27 -2.87 -5.08
CA LEU A 34 -16.81 -3.22 -6.41
C LEU A 34 -16.50 -4.66 -6.80
N TYR A 35 -15.36 -5.22 -6.35
CA TYR A 35 -14.95 -6.60 -6.62
C TYR A 35 -15.34 -7.58 -5.52
N GLY A 36 -16.15 -7.16 -4.55
CA GLY A 36 -16.70 -8.03 -3.49
C GLY A 36 -15.71 -8.36 -2.37
N PHE A 37 -14.63 -7.58 -2.21
CA PHE A 37 -13.69 -7.75 -1.11
C PHE A 37 -14.27 -7.21 0.20
N GLN A 38 -14.05 -7.94 1.29
CA GLN A 38 -14.50 -7.60 2.64
C GLN A 38 -13.35 -7.10 3.49
N GLN A 39 -13.61 -6.05 4.27
CA GLN A 39 -12.58 -5.50 5.17
C GLN A 39 -12.39 -6.39 6.39
N ILE A 40 -11.13 -6.65 6.71
CA ILE A 40 -10.72 -7.21 8.01
C ILE A 40 -9.61 -6.35 8.62
N GLU A 41 -9.35 -6.56 9.89
CA GLU A 41 -8.19 -6.01 10.59
C GLU A 41 -7.51 -7.08 11.44
N THR A 42 -6.20 -6.99 11.55
CA THR A 42 -5.38 -7.82 12.45
C THR A 42 -4.61 -6.93 13.42
N PRO A 43 -4.18 -7.43 14.59
CA PRO A 43 -3.41 -6.65 15.54
C PRO A 43 -2.10 -6.10 14.94
N ALA A 44 -1.67 -4.93 15.39
CA ALA A 44 -0.36 -4.36 15.05
C ALA A 44 0.80 -5.21 15.60
N MET A 45 0.59 -5.81 16.77
CA MET A 45 1.52 -6.73 17.42
C MET A 45 1.12 -8.18 17.14
N GLU A 46 2.08 -8.97 16.73
CA GLU A 46 1.96 -10.43 16.55
C GLU A 46 2.94 -11.14 17.50
N ASN A 47 2.66 -12.41 17.81
CA ASN A 47 3.66 -13.24 18.45
C ASN A 47 4.92 -13.32 17.58
N LEU A 48 6.09 -13.18 18.19
CA LEU A 48 7.34 -13.18 17.41
C LEU A 48 7.53 -14.51 16.66
N SER A 49 7.06 -15.63 17.22
CA SER A 49 7.03 -16.94 16.55
C SER A 49 6.17 -16.98 15.28
N THR A 50 5.15 -16.13 15.20
CA THR A 50 4.32 -15.98 13.97
C THR A 50 5.11 -15.28 12.87
N LEU A 51 5.97 -14.33 13.21
CA LEU A 51 6.70 -13.48 12.26
C LEU A 51 8.03 -14.08 11.83
N MET A 52 8.81 -14.65 12.75
CA MET A 52 10.15 -15.16 12.50
C MET A 52 10.17 -16.35 11.52
N GLY A 53 11.16 -16.34 10.63
CA GLY A 53 11.37 -17.41 9.63
C GLY A 53 10.43 -17.34 8.43
N LYS A 54 9.60 -16.29 8.29
CA LYS A 54 8.65 -16.13 7.19
C LYS A 54 9.15 -15.23 6.08
N TYR A 55 10.08 -14.34 6.39
CA TYR A 55 10.55 -13.28 5.49
C TYR A 55 11.98 -13.52 4.98
N GLY A 56 12.57 -14.67 5.31
CA GLY A 56 13.97 -14.96 5.08
C GLY A 56 14.91 -14.22 6.05
N GLU A 57 16.21 -14.53 6.03
CA GLU A 57 17.18 -13.98 6.97
C GLU A 57 17.25 -12.43 6.96
N GLU A 58 17.13 -11.84 5.78
CA GLU A 58 17.19 -10.38 5.63
C GLU A 58 15.94 -9.72 6.22
N GLY A 59 14.75 -10.27 5.93
CA GLY A 59 13.48 -9.77 6.48
C GLY A 59 13.40 -9.92 7.99
N ASP A 60 13.88 -11.03 8.55
CA ASP A 60 13.89 -11.27 10.00
C ASP A 60 14.78 -10.27 10.76
N LYS A 61 15.85 -9.74 10.12
CA LYS A 61 16.68 -8.65 10.67
C LYS A 61 15.95 -7.32 10.71
N LEU A 62 14.93 -7.13 9.87
CA LEU A 62 14.14 -5.90 9.76
C LEU A 62 12.88 -5.88 10.64
N LEU A 63 12.60 -6.95 11.38
CA LEU A 63 11.49 -7.01 12.34
C LEU A 63 11.75 -6.13 13.56
N PHE A 64 10.80 -5.26 13.90
CA PHE A 64 10.78 -4.58 15.19
C PHE A 64 10.32 -5.55 16.27
N LYS A 65 11.22 -5.90 17.17
CA LYS A 65 10.97 -6.77 18.32
C LYS A 65 10.60 -5.93 19.53
N ILE A 66 9.62 -6.38 20.32
CA ILE A 66 9.09 -5.67 21.49
C ILE A 66 9.58 -6.40 22.73
N LEU A 67 10.33 -5.71 23.58
CA LEU A 67 10.76 -6.22 24.87
C LEU A 67 9.56 -6.59 25.74
N ASN A 68 9.63 -7.71 26.43
CA ASN A 68 8.62 -8.12 27.38
C ASN A 68 8.43 -7.07 28.48
N SER A 69 7.19 -6.79 28.83
CA SER A 69 6.87 -5.89 29.94
C SER A 69 7.28 -6.54 31.29
N GLY A 70 7.79 -5.75 32.21
CA GLY A 70 8.31 -6.23 33.47
C GLY A 70 9.78 -6.62 33.35
N ASP A 71 10.16 -7.77 33.94
CA ASP A 71 11.54 -8.28 33.90
C ASP A 71 11.83 -8.94 32.53
N CYS A 72 12.44 -8.19 31.60
CA CYS A 72 12.84 -8.71 30.31
C CYS A 72 14.06 -9.66 30.36
N PHE A 73 14.72 -9.80 31.53
CA PHE A 73 15.80 -10.75 31.73
C PHE A 73 15.32 -12.07 32.32
N ALA A 74 14.06 -12.19 32.68
CA ALA A 74 13.49 -13.43 33.23
C ALA A 74 13.78 -14.62 32.29
N GLY A 75 14.39 -15.68 32.84
CA GLY A 75 14.74 -16.89 32.09
C GLY A 75 15.98 -16.77 31.20
N ILE A 76 16.77 -15.69 31.31
CA ILE A 76 18.07 -15.51 30.65
C ILE A 76 19.18 -15.68 31.68
N SER A 77 20.12 -16.58 31.44
CA SER A 77 21.24 -16.77 32.38
C SER A 77 22.33 -15.71 32.19
N ASP A 78 23.17 -15.53 33.19
CA ASP A 78 24.32 -14.60 33.11
C ASP A 78 25.28 -15.01 32.01
N GLU A 79 25.48 -16.31 31.77
CA GLU A 79 26.31 -16.81 30.67
C GLU A 79 25.75 -16.39 29.30
N GLU A 80 24.42 -16.51 29.10
CA GLU A 80 23.77 -16.09 27.85
C GLU A 80 23.88 -14.58 27.62
N LEU A 81 23.81 -13.78 28.70
CA LEU A 81 24.05 -12.33 28.62
C LEU A 81 25.51 -12.01 28.26
N MET A 82 26.46 -12.78 28.81
CA MET A 82 27.88 -12.64 28.54
C MET A 82 28.24 -13.00 27.07
N GLU A 83 27.51 -13.91 26.42
CA GLU A 83 27.67 -14.25 25.01
C GLU A 83 27.44 -13.06 24.06
N LYS A 84 26.68 -12.03 24.50
CA LYS A 84 26.31 -10.85 23.69
C LYS A 84 25.67 -11.21 22.34
N ASN A 85 24.94 -12.33 22.29
CA ASN A 85 24.27 -12.79 21.09
C ASN A 85 22.87 -12.12 20.99
N PRO A 86 22.66 -11.14 20.08
CA PRO A 86 21.42 -10.39 20.01
C PRO A 86 20.21 -11.24 19.58
N LEU A 87 20.41 -12.30 18.78
CA LEU A 87 19.34 -13.17 18.34
C LEU A 87 18.84 -14.06 19.49
N ARG A 88 19.74 -14.67 20.28
CA ARG A 88 19.40 -15.47 21.46
C ARG A 88 18.73 -14.61 22.54
N PHE A 89 19.28 -13.44 22.81
CA PHE A 89 18.68 -12.48 23.73
C PHE A 89 17.25 -12.11 23.29
N ALA A 90 17.07 -11.69 22.03
CA ALA A 90 15.74 -11.29 21.53
C ALA A 90 14.74 -12.44 21.56
N ALA A 91 15.15 -13.69 21.31
CA ALA A 91 14.25 -14.85 21.35
C ALA A 91 13.63 -15.09 22.75
N LYS A 92 14.33 -14.70 23.83
CA LYS A 92 13.85 -14.84 25.22
C LYS A 92 13.23 -13.55 25.76
N ALA A 93 13.83 -12.40 25.43
CA ALA A 93 13.41 -11.09 25.93
C ALA A 93 12.22 -10.48 25.17
N CYS A 94 11.85 -11.04 24.02
CA CYS A 94 10.81 -10.50 23.15
C CYS A 94 9.85 -11.62 22.71
N GLU A 95 8.66 -11.66 23.27
CA GLU A 95 7.58 -12.58 22.85
C GLU A 95 6.78 -12.03 21.64
N LYS A 96 6.86 -10.75 21.40
CA LYS A 96 6.06 -10.01 20.41
C LYS A 96 6.94 -9.18 19.49
N GLY A 97 6.43 -8.92 18.30
CA GLY A 97 6.99 -7.99 17.34
C GLY A 97 5.90 -7.17 16.65
N LEU A 98 6.29 -6.06 16.02
CA LEU A 98 5.40 -5.35 15.12
C LEU A 98 5.34 -6.09 13.78
N ARG A 99 4.14 -6.22 13.21
CA ARG A 99 3.95 -6.88 11.91
C ARG A 99 4.76 -6.20 10.81
N TYR A 100 5.42 -7.00 10.01
CA TYR A 100 6.28 -6.58 8.90
C TYR A 100 5.48 -6.32 7.61
N ASP A 101 4.42 -7.09 7.42
CA ASP A 101 3.42 -7.00 6.35
C ASP A 101 2.03 -7.35 6.89
N LEU A 102 1.04 -7.38 6.01
CA LEU A 102 -0.31 -7.82 6.35
C LEU A 102 -0.58 -9.28 5.92
N THR A 103 0.27 -9.88 5.08
CA THR A 103 0.06 -11.19 4.48
C THR A 103 0.27 -12.34 5.49
N VAL A 104 1.35 -12.31 6.28
CA VAL A 104 1.59 -13.33 7.32
C VAL A 104 0.52 -13.27 8.42
N PRO A 105 0.13 -12.09 8.96
CA PRO A 105 -1.01 -11.98 9.87
C PRO A 105 -2.32 -12.52 9.30
N VAL A 106 -2.58 -12.35 8.00
CA VAL A 106 -3.77 -12.90 7.35
C VAL A 106 -3.71 -14.42 7.26
N ALA A 107 -2.58 -15.02 6.93
CA ALA A 107 -2.45 -16.47 6.92
C ALA A 107 -2.78 -17.07 8.30
N ARG A 108 -2.27 -16.45 9.40
CA ARG A 108 -2.63 -16.81 10.77
C ARG A 108 -4.14 -16.62 11.03
N TYR A 109 -4.71 -15.49 10.60
CA TYR A 109 -6.14 -15.18 10.76
C TYR A 109 -7.02 -16.22 10.08
N VAL A 110 -6.74 -16.58 8.82
CA VAL A 110 -7.48 -17.58 8.06
C VAL A 110 -7.47 -18.94 8.77
N VAL A 111 -6.32 -19.38 9.29
CA VAL A 111 -6.22 -20.65 10.02
C VAL A 111 -7.03 -20.62 11.31
N GLN A 112 -6.97 -19.53 12.09
CA GLN A 112 -7.72 -19.39 13.34
C GLN A 112 -9.23 -19.34 13.14
N HIS A 113 -9.69 -18.71 12.05
CA HIS A 113 -11.11 -18.50 11.75
C HIS A 113 -11.65 -19.42 10.64
N ARG A 114 -10.93 -20.52 10.31
CA ARG A 114 -11.28 -21.42 9.19
C ARG A 114 -12.72 -21.93 9.18
N ASN A 115 -13.33 -22.07 10.35
CA ASN A 115 -14.71 -22.55 10.49
C ASN A 115 -15.77 -21.44 10.34
N GLU A 116 -15.33 -20.18 10.32
CA GLU A 116 -16.18 -18.99 10.21
C GLU A 116 -16.08 -18.36 8.81
N ILE A 117 -15.02 -18.69 8.05
CA ILE A 117 -14.72 -18.15 6.74
C ILE A 117 -15.31 -19.03 5.64
N SER A 118 -16.00 -18.41 4.68
CA SER A 118 -16.41 -19.08 3.44
C SER A 118 -15.35 -18.89 2.36
N PHE A 119 -14.88 -19.99 1.76
CA PHE A 119 -13.93 -19.95 0.64
C PHE A 119 -14.65 -19.93 -0.72
N PRO A 120 -14.15 -19.23 -1.75
CA PRO A 120 -12.96 -18.36 -1.71
C PRO A 120 -13.20 -17.10 -0.88
N PHE A 121 -12.22 -16.74 -0.05
CA PHE A 121 -12.29 -15.59 0.84
C PHE A 121 -11.59 -14.39 0.19
N LYS A 122 -12.37 -13.41 -0.25
CA LYS A 122 -11.90 -12.12 -0.77
C LYS A 122 -11.85 -11.11 0.37
N ARG A 123 -10.66 -10.74 0.81
CA ARG A 123 -10.48 -9.80 1.91
C ARG A 123 -9.59 -8.62 1.53
N TYR A 124 -9.74 -7.47 2.19
CA TYR A 124 -8.77 -6.40 2.13
C TYR A 124 -8.46 -5.82 3.52
N GLN A 125 -7.27 -5.23 3.65
CA GLN A 125 -6.83 -4.49 4.83
C GLN A 125 -6.13 -3.20 4.42
N ILE A 126 -6.38 -2.11 5.16
CA ILE A 126 -5.69 -0.83 5.00
C ILE A 126 -5.14 -0.48 6.38
N GLN A 127 -3.91 -0.86 6.66
CA GLN A 127 -3.31 -0.75 7.98
C GLN A 127 -1.80 -0.46 7.91
N PRO A 128 -1.21 0.13 8.99
CA PRO A 128 0.23 0.37 9.04
C PRO A 128 1.02 -0.91 9.27
N VAL A 129 2.24 -0.93 8.75
CA VAL A 129 3.26 -1.97 8.96
C VAL A 129 4.60 -1.33 9.29
N TRP A 130 5.52 -2.12 9.87
CA TRP A 130 6.77 -1.60 10.40
C TRP A 130 7.97 -2.42 9.92
N ARG A 131 8.96 -1.73 9.34
CA ARG A 131 10.21 -2.34 8.88
C ARG A 131 11.39 -1.52 9.35
N ALA A 132 12.40 -2.15 9.94
CA ALA A 132 13.61 -1.48 10.44
C ALA A 132 14.58 -1.07 9.30
N ASP A 133 14.05 -0.79 8.12
CA ASP A 133 14.80 -0.34 6.95
C ASP A 133 15.59 0.95 7.23
N ARG A 134 16.65 1.16 6.44
CA ARG A 134 17.33 2.46 6.38
C ARG A 134 16.42 3.47 5.68
N PRO A 135 15.97 4.54 6.39
CA PRO A 135 15.05 5.50 5.82
C PRO A 135 15.62 6.25 4.62
N GLN A 136 14.83 6.36 3.55
CA GLN A 136 15.13 7.16 2.36
C GLN A 136 13.81 7.59 1.71
N LYS A 137 13.85 8.44 0.67
CA LYS A 137 12.64 8.87 -0.06
C LYS A 137 11.86 7.64 -0.55
N GLY A 138 10.55 7.58 -0.23
CA GLY A 138 9.68 6.44 -0.58
C GLY A 138 9.93 5.15 0.22
N ARG A 139 10.78 5.17 1.27
CA ARG A 139 11.03 4.04 2.16
C ARG A 139 11.07 4.50 3.62
N TYR A 140 10.04 4.16 4.35
CA TYR A 140 9.80 4.56 5.73
C TYR A 140 9.84 3.35 6.65
N ARG A 141 9.99 3.59 7.95
CA ARG A 141 9.95 2.54 8.97
C ARG A 141 8.53 2.21 9.44
N GLU A 142 7.63 3.16 9.31
CA GLU A 142 6.20 3.00 9.48
C GLU A 142 5.51 3.51 8.23
N PHE A 143 4.68 2.67 7.61
CA PHE A 143 3.96 3.01 6.38
C PHE A 143 2.70 2.16 6.23
N TYR A 144 1.76 2.61 5.41
CA TYR A 144 0.50 1.91 5.18
C TYR A 144 0.60 0.99 3.97
N GLN A 145 0.12 -0.23 4.16
CA GLN A 145 -0.20 -1.17 3.08
C GLN A 145 -1.73 -1.25 2.91
N CYS A 146 -2.15 -1.32 1.64
CA CYS A 146 -3.55 -1.56 1.27
C CYS A 146 -3.58 -2.89 0.52
N ASP A 147 -3.75 -3.97 1.26
CA ASP A 147 -3.65 -5.33 0.74
C ASP A 147 -5.01 -5.88 0.35
N GLY A 148 -5.08 -6.53 -0.80
CA GLY A 148 -6.21 -7.32 -1.24
C GLY A 148 -5.78 -8.74 -1.57
N ASP A 149 -6.45 -9.75 -1.01
CA ASP A 149 -6.15 -11.16 -1.24
C ASP A 149 -7.41 -11.98 -1.48
N VAL A 150 -7.26 -13.00 -2.31
CA VAL A 150 -8.21 -14.09 -2.49
C VAL A 150 -7.58 -15.37 -1.96
N VAL A 151 -8.16 -15.97 -0.94
CA VAL A 151 -7.64 -17.17 -0.27
C VAL A 151 -8.60 -18.34 -0.48
N GLY A 152 -8.07 -19.53 -0.74
CA GLY A 152 -8.86 -20.75 -0.92
C GLY A 152 -9.34 -20.98 -2.35
N SER A 153 -8.60 -20.49 -3.36
CA SER A 153 -8.88 -20.76 -4.77
C SER A 153 -7.61 -20.83 -5.60
N ASP A 154 -7.48 -21.90 -6.40
CA ASP A 154 -6.38 -22.08 -7.36
C ASP A 154 -6.66 -21.44 -8.72
N SER A 155 -7.86 -20.90 -8.92
CA SER A 155 -8.27 -20.32 -10.20
C SER A 155 -7.42 -19.10 -10.57
N LEU A 156 -6.85 -19.11 -11.77
CA LEU A 156 -6.09 -17.99 -12.35
C LEU A 156 -6.98 -16.78 -12.75
N ILE A 157 -8.30 -16.94 -12.70
CA ILE A 157 -9.25 -15.81 -12.84
C ILE A 157 -9.03 -14.79 -11.70
N ASN A 158 -8.56 -15.24 -10.55
CA ASN A 158 -8.25 -14.32 -9.45
C ASN A 158 -7.14 -13.33 -9.84
N GLU A 159 -6.08 -13.80 -10.54
CA GLU A 159 -5.02 -12.92 -11.05
C GLU A 159 -5.56 -11.91 -12.06
N VAL A 160 -6.48 -12.33 -12.92
CA VAL A 160 -7.16 -11.43 -13.89
C VAL A 160 -7.93 -10.34 -13.16
N GLU A 161 -8.73 -10.68 -12.14
CA GLU A 161 -9.45 -9.70 -11.31
C GLU A 161 -8.48 -8.75 -10.58
N LEU A 162 -7.36 -9.26 -10.04
CA LEU A 162 -6.37 -8.42 -9.36
C LEU A 162 -5.73 -7.41 -10.32
N ILE A 163 -5.43 -7.79 -11.55
CA ILE A 163 -4.93 -6.87 -12.59
C ILE A 163 -5.98 -5.79 -12.89
N GLN A 164 -7.26 -6.16 -13.01
CA GLN A 164 -8.34 -5.19 -13.23
C GLN A 164 -8.51 -4.22 -12.06
N ILE A 165 -8.37 -4.69 -10.81
CA ILE A 165 -8.40 -3.84 -9.62
C ILE A 165 -7.24 -2.84 -9.65
N MET A 166 -6.03 -3.29 -9.99
CA MET A 166 -4.86 -2.41 -10.10
C MET A 166 -5.08 -1.35 -11.17
N ASP A 167 -5.56 -1.73 -12.37
CA ASP A 167 -5.88 -0.80 -13.46
C ASP A 167 -6.91 0.24 -13.04
N GLU A 168 -8.02 -0.19 -12.44
CA GLU A 168 -9.11 0.70 -12.01
C GLU A 168 -8.67 1.70 -10.95
N VAL A 169 -7.90 1.27 -9.94
CA VAL A 169 -7.38 2.15 -8.90
C VAL A 169 -6.47 3.23 -9.48
N PHE A 170 -5.51 2.85 -10.32
CA PHE A 170 -4.58 3.83 -10.89
C PHE A 170 -5.24 4.74 -11.93
N HIS A 171 -6.24 4.23 -12.66
CA HIS A 171 -7.08 5.06 -13.52
C HIS A 171 -7.82 6.14 -12.73
N ARG A 172 -8.44 5.79 -11.59
CA ARG A 172 -9.13 6.77 -10.71
C ARG A 172 -8.19 7.81 -10.13
N PHE A 173 -6.93 7.43 -9.89
CA PHE A 173 -5.90 8.37 -9.48
C PHE A 173 -5.36 9.24 -10.62
N GLY A 174 -5.65 8.92 -11.87
CA GLY A 174 -5.05 9.59 -13.04
C GLY A 174 -3.55 9.26 -13.21
N ILE A 175 -3.06 8.18 -12.60
CA ILE A 175 -1.65 7.75 -12.69
C ILE A 175 -1.51 6.75 -13.83
N ARG A 176 -0.67 7.04 -14.82
CA ARG A 176 -0.29 6.07 -15.85
C ARG A 176 0.70 5.06 -15.28
N VAL A 177 0.42 3.78 -15.50
CA VAL A 177 1.22 2.69 -14.93
C VAL A 177 1.52 1.59 -15.94
N CYS A 178 2.65 0.90 -15.71
CA CYS A 178 2.96 -0.39 -16.29
C CYS A 178 2.81 -1.46 -15.20
N ILE A 179 1.99 -2.48 -15.46
CA ILE A 179 1.84 -3.69 -14.66
C ILE A 179 2.79 -4.73 -15.22
N LYS A 180 3.90 -4.94 -14.54
CA LYS A 180 4.87 -5.99 -14.86
C LYS A 180 4.45 -7.30 -14.22
N MET A 181 4.60 -8.40 -14.95
CA MET A 181 4.25 -9.73 -14.48
C MET A 181 5.32 -10.76 -14.86
N ASN A 182 5.50 -11.74 -14.00
CA ASN A 182 6.32 -12.93 -14.22
C ASN A 182 5.70 -14.12 -13.46
N ASN A 183 6.36 -15.27 -13.48
CA ASN A 183 5.94 -16.44 -12.73
C ASN A 183 7.15 -17.14 -12.09
N ARG A 184 7.03 -17.49 -10.81
CA ARG A 184 8.11 -18.19 -10.08
C ARG A 184 8.47 -19.53 -10.73
N LYS A 185 7.50 -20.22 -11.33
CA LYS A 185 7.72 -21.47 -12.06
C LYS A 185 8.56 -21.28 -13.32
N ILE A 186 8.41 -20.14 -14.01
CA ILE A 186 9.28 -19.78 -15.15
C ILE A 186 10.72 -19.61 -14.65
N LEU A 187 10.93 -18.85 -13.57
CA LEU A 187 12.25 -18.65 -13.00
C LEU A 187 12.90 -19.98 -12.56
N SER A 188 12.11 -20.87 -11.94
CA SER A 188 12.58 -22.20 -11.59
C SER A 188 12.93 -23.03 -12.83
N GLY A 189 12.09 -22.99 -13.86
CA GLY A 189 12.36 -23.67 -15.13
C GLY A 189 13.60 -23.17 -15.83
N ILE A 190 13.88 -21.86 -15.78
CA ILE A 190 15.13 -21.29 -16.28
C ILE A 190 16.32 -21.85 -15.52
N ALA A 191 16.27 -21.91 -14.19
CA ALA A 191 17.32 -22.48 -13.37
C ALA A 191 17.55 -23.99 -13.68
N GLU A 192 16.46 -24.77 -13.92
CA GLU A 192 16.53 -26.17 -14.33
C GLU A 192 17.24 -26.34 -15.67
N ILE A 193 16.85 -25.59 -16.71
CA ILE A 193 17.42 -25.76 -18.05
C ILE A 193 18.89 -25.32 -18.17
N ILE A 194 19.33 -24.35 -17.32
CA ILE A 194 20.74 -23.98 -17.27
C ILE A 194 21.57 -24.91 -16.38
N GLY A 195 20.95 -25.87 -15.69
CA GLY A 195 21.60 -26.87 -14.84
C GLY A 195 21.91 -26.40 -13.42
N GLU A 196 21.31 -25.31 -12.95
CA GLU A 196 21.61 -24.65 -11.66
C GLU A 196 20.35 -24.53 -10.78
N ALA A 197 19.48 -25.56 -10.77
CA ALA A 197 18.20 -25.54 -10.02
C ALA A 197 18.38 -25.23 -8.52
N ASP A 198 19.44 -25.75 -7.90
CA ASP A 198 19.74 -25.54 -6.48
C ASP A 198 20.10 -24.07 -6.15
N LYS A 199 20.47 -23.28 -7.16
CA LYS A 199 20.88 -21.87 -7.02
C LYS A 199 19.80 -20.87 -7.41
N ILE A 200 18.55 -21.31 -7.52
CA ILE A 200 17.41 -20.46 -7.93
C ILE A 200 17.32 -19.17 -7.11
N VAL A 201 17.60 -19.22 -5.81
CA VAL A 201 17.55 -18.04 -4.93
C VAL A 201 18.65 -17.04 -5.30
N ASP A 202 19.88 -17.51 -5.53
CA ASP A 202 21.02 -16.65 -5.92
C ASP A 202 20.79 -16.03 -7.30
N ILE A 203 20.27 -16.82 -8.25
CA ILE A 203 19.91 -16.38 -9.61
C ILE A 203 18.86 -15.27 -9.54
N THR A 204 17.77 -15.49 -8.82
CA THR A 204 16.66 -14.53 -8.73
C THR A 204 17.07 -13.24 -8.01
N VAL A 205 17.87 -13.32 -6.96
CA VAL A 205 18.41 -12.15 -6.24
C VAL A 205 19.36 -11.32 -7.12
N ALA A 206 20.16 -11.96 -7.96
CA ALA A 206 21.04 -11.26 -8.90
C ALA A 206 20.26 -10.59 -10.03
N ILE A 207 19.31 -11.31 -10.65
CA ILE A 207 18.46 -10.79 -11.74
C ILE A 207 17.64 -9.57 -11.28
N ASP A 208 17.09 -9.58 -10.05
CA ASP A 208 16.33 -8.45 -9.49
C ASP A 208 17.11 -7.12 -9.45
N LYS A 209 18.42 -7.20 -9.51
CA LYS A 209 19.28 -6.02 -9.50
C LYS A 209 19.61 -5.50 -10.89
N LEU A 210 19.19 -6.19 -11.96
CA LEU A 210 19.60 -5.89 -13.34
C LEU A 210 19.34 -4.43 -13.71
N ASP A 211 18.16 -3.90 -13.42
CA ASP A 211 17.79 -2.50 -13.68
C ASP A 211 18.67 -1.48 -12.94
N LYS A 212 19.35 -1.88 -11.85
CA LYS A 212 20.10 -0.98 -10.97
C LYS A 212 21.59 -1.01 -11.22
N ILE A 213 22.13 -2.22 -11.45
CA ILE A 213 23.59 -2.42 -11.52
C ILE A 213 24.09 -2.81 -12.91
N GLY A 214 23.16 -3.13 -13.85
CA GLY A 214 23.47 -3.54 -15.21
C GLY A 214 23.93 -5.00 -15.34
N LEU A 215 23.95 -5.50 -16.58
CA LEU A 215 24.18 -6.92 -16.89
C LEU A 215 25.55 -7.42 -16.44
N ASP A 216 26.60 -6.62 -16.65
CA ASP A 216 27.98 -7.01 -16.29
C ASP A 216 28.13 -7.29 -14.79
N ASN A 217 27.58 -6.39 -13.95
CA ASN A 217 27.63 -6.56 -12.50
C ASN A 217 26.74 -7.72 -12.02
N VAL A 218 25.59 -7.96 -12.68
CA VAL A 218 24.78 -9.16 -12.42
C VAL A 218 25.56 -10.43 -12.73
N ASN A 219 26.27 -10.48 -13.85
CA ASN A 219 27.10 -11.63 -14.22
C ASN A 219 28.24 -11.85 -13.22
N GLU A 220 28.89 -10.77 -12.75
CA GLU A 220 29.92 -10.88 -11.70
C GLU A 220 29.34 -11.41 -10.39
N GLU A 221 28.15 -10.95 -9.99
CA GLU A 221 27.47 -11.47 -8.81
C GLU A 221 27.15 -12.96 -8.96
N LEU A 222 26.63 -13.40 -10.12
CA LEU A 222 26.35 -14.82 -10.41
C LEU A 222 27.63 -15.67 -10.34
N ARG A 223 28.76 -15.20 -10.92
CA ARG A 223 30.05 -15.86 -10.79
C ARG A 223 30.51 -15.98 -9.34
N SER A 224 30.32 -14.92 -8.55
CA SER A 224 30.70 -14.92 -7.13
C SER A 224 29.85 -15.91 -6.29
N LYS A 225 28.67 -16.24 -6.77
CA LYS A 225 27.78 -17.25 -6.21
C LYS A 225 28.04 -18.65 -6.75
N GLY A 226 29.07 -18.82 -7.60
CA GLY A 226 29.54 -20.09 -8.12
C GLY A 226 28.74 -20.63 -9.29
N LEU A 227 28.04 -19.80 -10.07
CA LEU A 227 27.46 -20.22 -11.33
C LEU A 227 28.57 -20.39 -12.38
N PRO A 228 28.55 -21.51 -13.14
CA PRO A 228 29.47 -21.72 -14.27
C PRO A 228 29.22 -20.71 -15.39
N GLU A 229 30.28 -20.34 -16.13
CA GLU A 229 30.14 -19.39 -17.24
C GLU A 229 29.15 -19.84 -18.30
N GLU A 230 29.11 -21.13 -18.63
CA GLU A 230 28.17 -21.72 -19.57
C GLU A 230 26.70 -21.50 -19.13
N ALA A 231 26.42 -21.60 -17.82
CA ALA A 231 25.10 -21.33 -17.29
C ALA A 231 24.73 -19.84 -17.40
N ILE A 232 25.68 -18.95 -17.17
CA ILE A 232 25.48 -17.49 -17.32
C ILE A 232 25.23 -17.12 -18.77
N GLU A 233 26.02 -17.67 -19.71
CA GLU A 233 25.83 -17.44 -21.15
C GLU A 233 24.44 -17.93 -21.65
N ARG A 234 23.95 -19.05 -21.12
CA ARG A 234 22.61 -19.56 -21.42
C ARG A 234 21.49 -18.73 -20.78
N LEU A 235 21.73 -18.14 -19.61
CA LEU A 235 20.76 -17.33 -18.88
C LEU A 235 20.50 -15.99 -19.56
N GLN A 236 21.56 -15.31 -20.04
CA GLN A 236 21.49 -13.93 -20.56
C GLN A 236 20.44 -13.70 -21.65
N PRO A 237 20.37 -14.48 -22.74
CA PRO A 237 19.39 -14.26 -23.81
C PRO A 237 17.96 -14.44 -23.33
N ILE A 238 17.75 -15.23 -22.27
CA ILE A 238 16.42 -15.47 -21.71
C ILE A 238 15.96 -14.26 -20.89
N ILE A 239 16.79 -13.77 -19.97
CA ILE A 239 16.43 -12.64 -19.12
C ILE A 239 16.37 -11.31 -19.89
N MET A 240 17.07 -11.22 -21.02
CA MET A 240 17.10 -10.05 -21.91
C MET A 240 16.09 -10.16 -23.05
N LEU A 241 15.18 -11.13 -23.02
CA LEU A 241 14.19 -11.37 -24.08
C LEU A 241 13.31 -10.14 -24.30
N GLN A 242 13.31 -9.63 -25.53
CA GLN A 242 12.52 -8.46 -25.95
C GLN A 242 11.36 -8.91 -26.85
N GLY A 243 10.42 -8.01 -27.09
CA GLY A 243 9.26 -8.23 -27.96
C GLY A 243 7.94 -8.08 -27.23
N SER A 244 6.84 -8.35 -27.93
CA SER A 244 5.49 -8.39 -27.35
C SER A 244 5.35 -9.55 -26.35
N ASN A 245 4.34 -9.46 -25.50
CA ASN A 245 4.05 -10.55 -24.53
C ASN A 245 3.82 -11.88 -25.24
N GLN A 246 3.14 -11.89 -26.41
CA GLN A 246 2.90 -13.10 -27.20
C GLN A 246 4.19 -13.72 -27.74
N GLU A 247 5.10 -12.88 -28.28
CA GLU A 247 6.40 -13.34 -28.76
C GLU A 247 7.23 -13.92 -27.61
N LYS A 248 7.26 -13.26 -26.46
CA LYS A 248 7.93 -13.76 -25.26
C LYS A 248 7.35 -15.12 -24.81
N ILE A 249 6.03 -15.26 -24.77
CA ILE A 249 5.37 -16.53 -24.43
C ILE A 249 5.76 -17.64 -25.43
N ALA A 250 5.75 -17.35 -26.74
CA ALA A 250 6.13 -18.33 -27.76
C ALA A 250 7.57 -18.79 -27.59
N THR A 251 8.51 -17.86 -27.42
CA THR A 251 9.93 -18.16 -27.20
C THR A 251 10.14 -18.97 -25.91
N LEU A 252 9.44 -18.61 -24.80
CA LEU A 252 9.55 -19.32 -23.55
C LEU A 252 9.02 -20.76 -23.64
N LYS A 253 7.98 -21.04 -24.44
CA LYS A 253 7.51 -22.43 -24.69
C LYS A 253 8.60 -23.29 -25.34
N GLU A 254 9.38 -22.71 -26.23
CA GLU A 254 10.49 -23.41 -26.90
C GLU A 254 11.68 -23.59 -25.94
N VAL A 255 12.13 -22.52 -25.31
CA VAL A 255 13.31 -22.50 -24.42
C VAL A 255 13.10 -23.41 -23.22
N LEU A 256 11.90 -23.41 -22.63
CA LEU A 256 11.56 -24.18 -21.43
C LEU A 256 10.99 -25.59 -21.76
N SER A 257 11.06 -26.04 -23.01
CA SER A 257 10.49 -27.32 -23.44
C SER A 257 10.96 -28.54 -22.62
N ALA A 258 12.16 -28.48 -22.04
CA ALA A 258 12.73 -29.52 -21.18
C ALA A 258 12.36 -29.40 -19.69
N SER A 259 11.65 -28.32 -19.28
CA SER A 259 11.21 -28.09 -17.90
C SER A 259 9.69 -28.13 -17.78
N GLU A 260 9.14 -29.17 -17.14
CA GLU A 260 7.71 -29.26 -16.87
C GLU A 260 7.23 -28.10 -15.98
N THR A 261 8.02 -27.76 -14.95
CA THR A 261 7.76 -26.62 -14.06
C THR A 261 7.70 -25.30 -14.83
N GLY A 262 8.70 -25.07 -15.70
CA GLY A 262 8.76 -23.87 -16.53
C GLY A 262 7.59 -23.74 -17.48
N LEU A 263 7.25 -24.82 -18.21
CA LEU A 263 6.10 -24.86 -19.11
C LEU A 263 4.77 -24.60 -18.39
N LYS A 264 4.59 -25.12 -17.16
CA LYS A 264 3.43 -24.82 -16.35
C LYS A 264 3.33 -23.32 -16.03
N GLY A 265 4.45 -22.67 -15.66
CA GLY A 265 4.48 -21.23 -15.43
C GLY A 265 4.15 -20.41 -16.68
N VAL A 266 4.64 -20.83 -17.87
CA VAL A 266 4.31 -20.19 -19.14
C VAL A 266 2.82 -20.35 -19.46
N ALA A 267 2.24 -21.51 -19.25
CA ALA A 267 0.82 -21.78 -19.49
C ALA A 267 -0.08 -20.91 -18.56
N GLU A 268 0.34 -20.72 -17.30
CA GLU A 268 -0.36 -19.85 -16.34
C GLU A 268 -0.36 -18.38 -16.81
N LEU A 269 0.78 -17.86 -17.26
CA LEU A 269 0.85 -16.50 -17.79
C LEU A 269 0.10 -16.33 -19.11
N ASP A 270 0.18 -17.30 -20.00
CA ASP A 270 -0.55 -17.31 -21.27
C ASP A 270 -2.06 -17.26 -21.02
N PHE A 271 -2.56 -18.05 -20.07
CA PHE A 271 -3.96 -18.01 -19.63
C PHE A 271 -4.37 -16.62 -19.14
N ILE A 272 -3.56 -16.00 -18.26
CA ILE A 272 -3.87 -14.67 -17.70
C ILE A 272 -3.90 -13.63 -18.82
N LEU A 273 -2.88 -13.61 -19.69
CA LEU A 273 -2.77 -12.66 -20.79
C LEU A 273 -3.93 -12.80 -21.79
N GLU A 274 -4.30 -14.04 -22.11
CA GLU A 274 -5.43 -14.31 -23.01
C GLU A 274 -6.74 -13.81 -22.40
N ARG A 275 -7.02 -14.07 -21.12
CA ARG A 275 -8.24 -13.59 -20.43
C ARG A 275 -8.28 -12.05 -20.33
N ILE A 276 -7.13 -11.43 -20.00
CA ILE A 276 -7.03 -9.96 -19.95
C ILE A 276 -7.29 -9.32 -21.31
N SER A 277 -6.93 -9.97 -22.43
CA SER A 277 -7.18 -9.45 -23.77
C SER A 277 -8.68 -9.28 -24.10
N HIS A 278 -9.55 -9.97 -23.38
CA HIS A 278 -11.01 -9.83 -23.48
C HIS A 278 -11.58 -8.72 -22.57
N THR A 279 -10.73 -8.01 -21.85
CA THR A 279 -11.11 -6.92 -20.94
C THR A 279 -10.55 -5.58 -21.42
N SER A 280 -11.11 -4.48 -20.94
CA SER A 280 -10.69 -3.14 -21.30
C SER A 280 -9.79 -2.56 -20.21
N ILE A 281 -8.53 -3.02 -20.13
CA ILE A 281 -7.54 -2.40 -19.26
C ILE A 281 -6.85 -1.23 -19.98
N ARG A 282 -6.45 -0.23 -19.23
CA ARG A 282 -5.80 1.02 -19.68
C ARG A 282 -4.31 1.04 -19.36
N ALA A 283 -3.91 0.26 -18.34
CA ALA A 283 -2.51 0.10 -17.96
C ALA A 283 -1.72 -0.65 -19.03
N GLU A 284 -0.44 -0.30 -19.18
CA GLU A 284 0.50 -1.13 -19.92
C GLU A 284 0.71 -2.45 -19.18
N LEU A 285 0.70 -3.58 -19.89
CA LEU A 285 0.94 -4.90 -19.32
C LEU A 285 2.19 -5.50 -19.96
N GLU A 286 3.19 -5.80 -19.15
CA GLU A 286 4.50 -6.30 -19.59
C GLU A 286 4.85 -7.62 -18.90
N LEU A 287 5.14 -8.66 -19.68
CA LEU A 287 5.86 -9.84 -19.23
C LEU A 287 7.34 -9.48 -19.07
N ASP A 288 7.83 -9.45 -17.83
CA ASP A 288 9.19 -9.03 -17.48
C ASP A 288 9.94 -10.15 -16.76
N LEU A 289 10.83 -10.82 -17.49
CA LEU A 289 11.61 -11.94 -16.95
C LEU A 289 12.64 -11.51 -15.90
N THR A 290 12.94 -10.22 -15.81
CA THR A 290 13.80 -9.67 -14.76
C THR A 290 13.06 -9.42 -13.46
N LEU A 291 11.72 -9.46 -13.47
CA LEU A 291 10.91 -9.43 -12.27
C LEU A 291 11.09 -10.74 -11.50
N ALA A 292 12.09 -10.78 -10.65
CA ALA A 292 12.42 -11.93 -9.82
C ALA A 292 12.17 -11.65 -8.33
N ARG A 293 11.67 -10.46 -8.03
CA ARG A 293 11.34 -9.94 -6.69
C ARG A 293 10.19 -10.69 -6.04
N GLY A 294 10.16 -10.54 -4.77
CA GLY A 294 9.05 -10.94 -3.92
C GLY A 294 9.56 -11.66 -2.70
N LEU A 295 8.68 -11.78 -1.71
CA LEU A 295 8.95 -12.56 -0.53
C LEU A 295 9.03 -14.05 -0.92
N ASN A 296 9.83 -14.81 -0.20
CA ASN A 296 10.15 -16.21 -0.55
C ASN A 296 8.92 -17.14 -0.53
N TYR A 297 7.75 -16.66 -0.13
CA TYR A 297 6.53 -17.44 -0.09
C TYR A 297 5.74 -17.44 -1.42
N TYR A 298 6.10 -16.64 -2.44
CA TYR A 298 5.43 -16.69 -3.73
C TYR A 298 5.78 -17.97 -4.51
N THR A 299 4.76 -18.60 -5.12
CA THR A 299 4.84 -19.91 -5.77
C THR A 299 4.40 -19.90 -7.25
N GLY A 300 3.70 -18.86 -7.69
CA GLY A 300 3.14 -18.72 -9.03
C GLY A 300 3.38 -17.35 -9.64
N ALA A 301 2.33 -16.76 -10.21
CA ALA A 301 2.37 -15.43 -10.79
C ALA A 301 2.82 -14.37 -9.76
N ILE A 302 3.65 -13.42 -10.20
CA ILE A 302 4.12 -12.27 -9.43
C ILE A 302 3.86 -11.00 -10.22
N PHE A 303 3.54 -9.91 -9.51
CA PHE A 303 3.17 -8.63 -10.08
C PHE A 303 3.97 -7.50 -9.45
N GLU A 304 4.31 -6.51 -10.27
CA GLU A 304 4.88 -5.25 -9.83
C GLU A 304 4.31 -4.11 -10.67
N VAL A 305 3.88 -3.02 -10.03
CA VAL A 305 3.37 -1.84 -10.74
C VAL A 305 4.34 -0.70 -10.61
N LYS A 306 4.76 -0.15 -11.75
CA LYS A 306 5.61 1.05 -11.85
C LYS A 306 4.79 2.23 -12.40
N ALA A 307 4.92 3.40 -11.77
CA ALA A 307 4.43 4.65 -12.35
C ALA A 307 5.30 5.05 -13.55
N LEU A 308 4.68 5.49 -14.65
CA LEU A 308 5.39 5.83 -15.88
C LEU A 308 5.95 7.27 -15.87
N ASP A 309 5.26 8.18 -15.18
CA ASP A 309 5.57 9.62 -15.22
C ASP A 309 6.46 10.09 -14.05
N VAL A 310 6.80 9.19 -13.12
CA VAL A 310 7.59 9.52 -11.92
C VAL A 310 8.63 8.44 -11.66
N GLN A 311 9.88 8.87 -11.44
CA GLN A 311 10.92 7.95 -10.98
C GLN A 311 10.76 7.64 -9.49
N ILE A 312 10.08 6.55 -9.20
CA ILE A 312 9.87 6.01 -7.85
C ILE A 312 9.96 4.48 -7.92
N GLY A 313 10.24 3.83 -6.80
CA GLY A 313 10.15 2.37 -6.74
C GLY A 313 8.71 1.88 -6.94
N SER A 314 8.53 0.57 -7.06
CA SER A 314 7.22 -0.06 -7.26
C SER A 314 6.16 0.50 -6.33
N ILE A 315 5.02 0.88 -6.88
CA ILE A 315 3.89 1.45 -6.12
C ILE A 315 2.86 0.39 -5.71
N THR A 316 2.94 -0.80 -6.31
CA THR A 316 2.16 -2.00 -5.96
C THR A 316 3.01 -3.23 -6.23
N GLY A 317 2.82 -4.28 -5.45
CA GLY A 317 3.46 -5.57 -5.66
C GLY A 317 2.64 -6.68 -5.05
N GLY A 318 2.74 -7.90 -5.63
CA GLY A 318 1.97 -9.04 -5.18
C GLY A 318 2.31 -10.33 -5.89
N GLY A 319 1.54 -11.37 -5.64
CA GLY A 319 1.68 -12.66 -6.31
C GLY A 319 0.88 -13.78 -5.65
N ARG A 320 0.97 -14.98 -6.23
CA ARG A 320 0.35 -16.20 -5.73
C ARG A 320 1.24 -16.88 -4.69
N TYR A 321 0.62 -17.36 -3.63
CA TYR A 321 1.25 -18.11 -2.54
C TYR A 321 0.38 -19.33 -2.16
N ASP A 322 0.92 -20.55 -2.34
CA ASP A 322 0.12 -21.76 -2.19
C ASP A 322 0.25 -22.44 -0.81
N ASN A 323 1.29 -22.09 -0.04
CA ASN A 323 1.61 -22.79 1.21
C ASN A 323 1.74 -21.88 2.45
N LEU A 324 1.30 -20.64 2.35
CA LEU A 324 1.49 -19.70 3.46
C LEU A 324 0.70 -20.10 4.72
N THR A 325 -0.50 -20.65 4.56
CA THR A 325 -1.32 -21.20 5.65
C THR A 325 -0.78 -22.51 6.22
N GLY A 326 -0.02 -23.27 5.43
CA GLY A 326 0.63 -24.53 5.84
C GLY A 326 1.59 -24.33 7.01
N VAL A 327 2.25 -23.15 7.07
CA VAL A 327 3.11 -22.77 8.20
C VAL A 327 2.35 -22.72 9.53
N PHE A 328 1.03 -22.54 9.49
CA PHE A 328 0.13 -22.51 10.64
C PHE A 328 -0.72 -23.79 10.75
N GLY A 329 -0.34 -24.86 10.05
CA GLY A 329 -0.99 -26.19 10.11
C GLY A 329 -2.23 -26.34 9.23
N MET A 330 -2.41 -25.49 8.21
CA MET A 330 -3.48 -25.62 7.22
C MET A 330 -2.86 -25.71 5.81
N GLU A 331 -2.50 -26.91 5.38
CA GLU A 331 -1.90 -27.18 4.08
C GLU A 331 -2.92 -27.13 2.94
N GLY A 332 -2.43 -26.93 1.71
CA GLY A 332 -3.24 -27.02 0.48
C GLY A 332 -4.21 -25.86 0.26
N VAL A 333 -4.02 -24.73 0.92
CA VAL A 333 -4.82 -23.51 0.71
C VAL A 333 -4.02 -22.51 -0.10
N SER A 334 -4.37 -22.38 -1.37
CA SER A 334 -3.81 -21.37 -2.27
C SER A 334 -4.34 -19.98 -1.96
N GLY A 335 -3.51 -18.99 -2.15
CA GLY A 335 -3.88 -17.59 -2.08
C GLY A 335 -3.15 -16.77 -3.14
N VAL A 336 -3.77 -15.69 -3.54
CA VAL A 336 -3.15 -14.68 -4.41
C VAL A 336 -3.57 -13.30 -3.93
N GLY A 337 -2.62 -12.36 -3.91
CA GLY A 337 -2.91 -11.03 -3.43
C GLY A 337 -1.84 -10.01 -3.83
N PHE A 338 -2.13 -8.77 -3.52
CA PHE A 338 -1.23 -7.66 -3.78
C PHE A 338 -1.41 -6.56 -2.72
N SER A 339 -0.45 -5.64 -2.69
CA SER A 339 -0.43 -4.50 -1.78
C SER A 339 -0.20 -3.22 -2.54
N PHE A 340 -1.10 -2.24 -2.40
CA PHE A 340 -0.81 -0.85 -2.78
C PHE A 340 0.05 -0.19 -1.71
N GLY A 341 1.17 0.39 -2.11
CA GLY A 341 2.05 1.19 -1.27
C GLY A 341 1.51 2.62 -1.12
N ALA A 342 0.58 2.84 -0.18
CA ALA A 342 -0.14 4.10 -0.03
C ALA A 342 0.78 5.32 0.08
N ASP A 343 1.90 5.20 0.76
CA ASP A 343 2.86 6.29 0.95
C ASP A 343 3.61 6.64 -0.35
N ARG A 344 3.89 5.66 -1.21
CA ARG A 344 4.47 5.92 -2.54
C ARG A 344 3.45 6.50 -3.50
N ILE A 345 2.19 6.04 -3.46
CA ILE A 345 1.08 6.63 -4.21
C ILE A 345 0.88 8.08 -3.79
N PHE A 346 0.95 8.38 -2.49
CA PHE A 346 0.90 9.74 -1.96
C PHE A 346 2.01 10.62 -2.55
N ASP A 347 3.25 10.12 -2.61
CA ASP A 347 4.38 10.83 -3.19
C ASP A 347 4.18 11.08 -4.70
N VAL A 348 3.65 10.10 -5.46
CA VAL A 348 3.33 10.24 -6.89
C VAL A 348 2.26 11.28 -7.13
N LEU A 349 1.13 11.21 -6.41
CA LEU A 349 0.02 12.15 -6.55
C LEU A 349 0.42 13.58 -6.21
N ASN A 350 1.28 13.78 -5.19
CA ASN A 350 1.84 15.10 -4.87
C ASN A 350 2.78 15.62 -5.97
N GLN A 351 3.61 14.75 -6.54
CA GLN A 351 4.58 15.16 -7.58
C GLN A 351 3.89 15.52 -8.89
N LEU A 352 2.77 14.87 -9.22
CA LEU A 352 2.00 15.09 -10.44
C LEU A 352 0.82 16.06 -10.25
N ASP A 353 0.58 16.54 -9.03
CA ASP A 353 -0.55 17.41 -8.66
C ASP A 353 -1.93 16.86 -9.10
N LEU A 354 -2.15 15.56 -8.83
CA LEU A 354 -3.35 14.83 -9.29
C LEU A 354 -4.48 14.74 -8.26
N TYR A 355 -4.39 15.47 -7.14
CA TYR A 355 -5.49 15.48 -6.18
C TYR A 355 -6.68 16.30 -6.71
N PRO A 356 -7.92 15.76 -6.66
CA PRO A 356 -9.09 16.49 -7.10
C PRO A 356 -9.30 17.79 -6.32
N GLU A 357 -9.73 18.83 -7.00
CA GLU A 357 -10.13 20.07 -6.33
C GLU A 357 -11.23 19.77 -5.30
N GLY A 358 -11.08 20.31 -4.10
CA GLY A 358 -12.04 20.09 -3.01
C GLY A 358 -11.84 18.84 -2.16
N SER A 359 -10.98 17.89 -2.55
CA SER A 359 -10.62 16.74 -1.69
C SER A 359 -9.93 17.16 -0.38
N LEU A 360 -9.33 18.36 -0.36
CA LEU A 360 -8.53 18.89 0.75
C LEU A 360 -9.32 19.77 1.72
N LYS A 361 -10.62 20.02 1.46
CA LYS A 361 -11.40 20.97 2.28
C LYS A 361 -11.88 20.29 3.56
N THR A 362 -11.40 20.77 4.70
CA THR A 362 -11.90 20.36 6.02
C THR A 362 -13.14 21.14 6.42
N THR A 363 -13.09 22.47 6.44
CA THR A 363 -14.19 23.38 6.76
C THR A 363 -14.60 24.16 5.52
N GLN A 364 -15.92 24.22 5.24
CA GLN A 364 -16.47 24.94 4.09
C GLN A 364 -16.95 26.33 4.46
N LEU A 365 -17.44 26.50 5.68
CA LEU A 365 -18.08 27.72 6.15
C LEU A 365 -17.67 28.03 7.58
N LEU A 366 -17.28 29.28 7.84
CA LEU A 366 -17.04 29.81 9.18
C LEU A 366 -18.10 30.85 9.52
N PHE A 367 -18.81 30.70 10.62
CA PHE A 367 -19.64 31.75 11.20
C PHE A 367 -18.78 32.62 12.13
N VAL A 368 -18.86 33.93 11.95
CA VAL A 368 -18.22 34.94 12.81
C VAL A 368 -18.98 35.04 14.13
N ASN A 369 -18.27 35.20 15.23
CA ASN A 369 -18.81 35.37 16.57
C ASN A 369 -18.68 36.82 17.02
N PHE A 370 -19.79 37.51 17.23
CA PHE A 370 -19.81 38.87 17.76
C PHE A 370 -20.10 38.92 19.24
N GLY A 371 -20.65 37.88 19.84
CA GLY A 371 -20.94 37.81 21.27
C GLY A 371 -22.14 36.91 21.60
N GLN A 372 -22.52 36.94 22.87
CA GLN A 372 -23.50 36.02 23.41
C GLN A 372 -24.87 36.06 22.72
N LYS A 373 -25.30 37.25 22.29
CA LYS A 373 -26.59 37.44 21.62
C LYS A 373 -26.61 36.75 20.25
N GLU A 374 -25.54 36.99 19.47
CA GLU A 374 -25.35 36.39 18.14
C GLU A 374 -25.11 34.88 18.26
N GLU A 375 -24.33 34.40 19.25
CA GLU A 375 -24.11 32.98 19.50
C GLU A 375 -25.44 32.22 19.65
N ILE A 376 -26.34 32.71 20.52
CA ILE A 376 -27.65 32.09 20.75
C ILE A 376 -28.45 32.02 19.45
N HIS A 377 -28.42 33.07 18.65
CA HIS A 377 -29.11 33.11 17.34
C HIS A 377 -28.48 32.15 16.32
N LEU A 378 -27.14 32.08 16.28
CA LEU A 378 -26.40 31.28 15.31
C LEU A 378 -26.47 29.77 15.56
N LEU A 379 -26.51 29.32 16.81
CA LEU A 379 -26.48 27.88 17.12
C LEU A 379 -27.54 27.05 16.39
N PRO A 380 -28.84 27.44 16.33
CA PRO A 380 -29.82 26.69 15.56
C PRO A 380 -29.59 26.76 14.05
N LEU A 381 -29.12 27.89 13.52
CA LEU A 381 -28.78 28.03 12.10
C LEU A 381 -27.61 27.11 11.70
N ILE A 382 -26.56 27.10 12.50
CA ILE A 382 -25.38 26.25 12.31
C ILE A 382 -25.78 24.76 12.37
N ALA A 383 -26.66 24.39 13.32
CA ALA A 383 -27.18 23.03 13.41
C ALA A 383 -27.91 22.63 12.12
N LYS A 384 -28.70 23.53 11.53
CA LYS A 384 -29.42 23.32 10.26
C LYS A 384 -28.43 23.14 9.09
N VAL A 385 -27.41 23.99 9.00
CA VAL A 385 -26.35 23.94 7.98
C VAL A 385 -25.57 22.61 8.09
N ARG A 386 -25.18 22.21 9.30
CA ARG A 386 -24.50 20.93 9.54
C ARG A 386 -25.36 19.72 9.19
N LYS A 387 -26.68 19.80 9.47
CA LYS A 387 -27.64 18.73 9.09
C LYS A 387 -27.77 18.59 7.57
N ALA A 388 -27.53 19.65 6.81
CA ALA A 388 -27.46 19.61 5.35
C ALA A 388 -26.11 19.07 4.81
N GLY A 389 -25.17 18.65 5.68
CA GLY A 389 -23.89 18.06 5.29
C GLY A 389 -22.75 19.07 5.09
N ILE A 390 -23.00 20.36 5.35
CA ILE A 390 -22.00 21.42 5.14
C ILE A 390 -21.10 21.49 6.36
N ARG A 391 -19.78 21.31 6.17
CA ARG A 391 -18.75 21.35 7.22
C ARG A 391 -18.55 22.79 7.72
N THR A 392 -19.08 23.06 8.90
CA THR A 392 -19.25 24.44 9.41
C THR A 392 -18.64 24.59 10.80
N GLU A 393 -17.88 25.67 10.99
CA GLU A 393 -17.37 26.11 12.28
C GLU A 393 -18.07 27.41 12.74
N LEU A 394 -18.23 27.57 14.05
CA LEU A 394 -18.46 28.87 14.69
C LEU A 394 -17.12 29.31 15.31
N TYR A 395 -16.67 30.53 15.07
CA TYR A 395 -15.49 31.00 15.75
C TYR A 395 -15.73 31.03 17.27
N PRO A 396 -14.85 30.43 18.09
CA PRO A 396 -15.19 30.13 19.49
C PRO A 396 -15.25 31.36 20.40
N GLU A 397 -14.58 32.45 20.03
CA GLU A 397 -14.44 33.66 20.88
C GLU A 397 -15.01 34.86 20.19
N SER A 398 -15.70 35.76 20.95
CA SER A 398 -16.07 37.10 20.51
C SER A 398 -14.82 37.95 20.47
N THR A 399 -14.23 38.14 19.30
CA THR A 399 -13.01 38.90 19.06
C THR A 399 -13.17 39.83 17.82
N LYS A 400 -12.18 40.71 17.63
CA LYS A 400 -12.16 41.61 16.46
C LYS A 400 -12.30 40.80 15.14
N MET A 401 -13.15 41.27 14.24
CA MET A 401 -13.39 40.73 12.91
C MET A 401 -12.10 40.33 12.18
N LYS A 402 -11.08 41.21 12.23
CA LYS A 402 -9.79 40.95 11.59
C LYS A 402 -9.13 39.63 12.04
N LYS A 403 -9.25 39.28 13.35
CA LYS A 403 -8.68 38.02 13.88
C LYS A 403 -9.42 36.82 13.34
N GLN A 404 -10.75 36.88 13.26
CA GLN A 404 -11.61 35.81 12.77
C GLN A 404 -11.44 35.62 11.27
N MET A 405 -11.33 36.69 10.50
CA MET A 405 -11.02 36.62 9.06
C MET A 405 -9.63 36.05 8.79
N GLY A 406 -8.63 36.47 9.59
CA GLY A 406 -7.27 35.88 9.50
C GLY A 406 -7.24 34.39 9.81
N TYR A 407 -8.11 33.89 10.70
CA TYR A 407 -8.28 32.47 10.95
C TYR A 407 -8.88 31.74 9.74
N ALA A 408 -9.94 32.30 9.13
CA ALA A 408 -10.53 31.75 7.92
C ALA A 408 -9.53 31.65 6.76
N ASP A 409 -8.74 32.72 6.57
CA ASP A 409 -7.69 32.79 5.55
C ASP A 409 -6.58 31.76 5.79
N ALA A 410 -6.04 31.70 7.01
CA ALA A 410 -5.01 30.74 7.39
C ALA A 410 -5.45 29.26 7.23
N LYS A 411 -6.72 28.98 7.47
CA LYS A 411 -7.34 27.65 7.26
C LYS A 411 -7.84 27.44 5.83
N LYS A 412 -7.72 28.43 4.95
CA LYS A 412 -8.25 28.37 3.57
C LYS A 412 -9.74 28.05 3.53
N ILE A 413 -10.53 28.55 4.50
CA ILE A 413 -11.98 28.35 4.53
C ILE A 413 -12.60 29.21 3.42
N PRO A 414 -13.33 28.63 2.46
CA PRO A 414 -13.76 29.37 1.27
C PRO A 414 -14.86 30.39 1.54
N PHE A 415 -15.68 30.18 2.57
CA PHE A 415 -16.80 31.07 2.87
C PHE A 415 -16.83 31.47 4.34
N VAL A 416 -17.19 32.73 4.59
CA VAL A 416 -17.42 33.27 5.93
C VAL A 416 -18.82 33.85 6.00
N ALA A 417 -19.62 33.38 6.98
CA ALA A 417 -20.95 33.89 7.29
C ALA A 417 -20.86 34.93 8.40
N ILE A 418 -21.33 36.11 8.10
CA ILE A 418 -21.33 37.27 8.99
C ILE A 418 -22.78 37.58 9.34
N VAL A 419 -23.13 37.51 10.62
CA VAL A 419 -24.47 37.79 11.12
C VAL A 419 -24.37 38.67 12.34
N GLY A 420 -24.59 39.94 12.13
CA GLY A 420 -24.69 40.93 13.18
C GLY A 420 -26.16 41.32 13.46
N GLU A 421 -26.38 42.40 14.20
CA GLU A 421 -27.74 42.81 14.59
C GLU A 421 -28.65 43.11 13.40
N ASN A 422 -28.11 43.67 12.31
CA ASN A 422 -28.90 43.96 11.11
C ASN A 422 -29.32 42.67 10.38
N GLU A 423 -28.40 41.78 10.21
CA GLU A 423 -28.67 40.49 9.56
C GLU A 423 -29.66 39.64 10.37
N MET A 424 -29.54 39.66 11.71
CA MET A 424 -30.53 38.98 12.59
C MET A 424 -31.91 39.59 12.44
N ALA A 425 -32.04 40.93 12.35
CA ALA A 425 -33.34 41.60 12.20
C ALA A 425 -34.03 41.24 10.86
N GLU A 426 -33.23 41.01 9.80
CA GLU A 426 -33.71 40.63 8.48
C GLU A 426 -33.81 39.12 8.27
N ASN A 427 -33.39 38.27 9.23
CA ASN A 427 -33.23 36.84 9.09
C ASN A 427 -32.37 36.47 7.87
N LYS A 428 -31.29 37.20 7.64
CA LYS A 428 -30.34 36.98 6.55
C LYS A 428 -28.93 36.73 7.08
N ILE A 429 -28.07 36.28 6.19
CA ILE A 429 -26.66 35.97 6.43
C ILE A 429 -25.86 36.72 5.37
N ASN A 430 -24.92 37.57 5.75
CA ASN A 430 -23.96 38.12 4.83
C ASN A 430 -22.88 37.12 4.57
N LEU A 431 -22.95 36.41 3.42
CA LEU A 431 -22.03 35.37 3.01
C LEU A 431 -20.90 35.97 2.19
N LYS A 432 -19.68 35.90 2.72
CA LYS A 432 -18.45 36.36 2.05
C LYS A 432 -17.71 35.19 1.43
N ASN A 433 -17.43 35.28 0.13
CA ASN A 433 -16.47 34.41 -0.57
C ASN A 433 -15.04 34.92 -0.28
N MET A 434 -14.21 34.08 0.34
CA MET A 434 -12.84 34.45 0.73
C MET A 434 -11.87 34.54 -0.43
N LEU A 435 -12.17 33.91 -1.58
CA LEU A 435 -11.32 33.96 -2.77
C LEU A 435 -11.58 35.20 -3.60
N THR A 436 -12.85 35.53 -3.86
CA THR A 436 -13.22 36.70 -4.70
C THR A 436 -13.43 37.96 -3.91
N GLY A 437 -13.65 37.86 -2.59
CA GLY A 437 -14.01 38.99 -1.73
C GLY A 437 -15.48 39.42 -1.85
N GLU A 438 -16.26 38.80 -2.73
CA GLU A 438 -17.68 39.11 -2.94
C GLU A 438 -18.50 38.79 -1.69
N GLN A 439 -19.49 39.65 -1.41
CA GLN A 439 -20.43 39.47 -0.29
C GLN A 439 -21.84 39.50 -0.82
N THR A 440 -22.65 38.54 -0.37
CA THR A 440 -24.05 38.43 -0.77
C THR A 440 -24.92 38.20 0.47
N LEU A 441 -26.04 38.91 0.58
CA LEU A 441 -27.06 38.67 1.58
C LEU A 441 -27.96 37.51 1.13
N VAL A 442 -28.00 36.43 1.93
CA VAL A 442 -28.74 35.21 1.63
C VAL A 442 -29.59 34.78 2.83
N THR A 443 -30.65 34.05 2.58
CA THR A 443 -31.39 33.29 3.62
C THR A 443 -30.60 32.01 3.98
N ILE A 444 -31.00 31.33 5.05
CA ILE A 444 -30.36 30.06 5.42
C ILE A 444 -30.65 28.97 4.38
N GLU A 445 -31.78 28.98 3.73
CA GLU A 445 -32.17 28.07 2.64
C GLU A 445 -31.28 28.29 1.42
N GLU A 446 -31.16 29.54 0.96
CA GLU A 446 -30.29 29.93 -0.16
C GLU A 446 -28.79 29.64 0.14
N LEU A 447 -28.38 29.78 1.40
CA LEU A 447 -27.01 29.41 1.81
C LEU A 447 -26.79 27.92 1.63
N ILE A 448 -27.75 27.08 2.09
CA ILE A 448 -27.65 25.62 2.01
C ILE A 448 -27.62 25.14 0.54
N GLU A 449 -28.41 25.76 -0.33
CA GLU A 449 -28.46 25.42 -1.76
C GLU A 449 -27.18 25.75 -2.53
N ARG A 450 -26.30 26.62 -1.99
CA ARG A 450 -25.03 26.99 -2.62
C ARG A 450 -23.89 25.99 -2.42
N PHE A 451 -24.04 25.00 -1.52
CA PHE A 451 -23.02 24.00 -1.16
C PHE A 451 -23.38 22.60 -1.66
#